data_749841cfc84e0e8a8c11b97f3593bdea
#
_entry.id   749841cfc84e0e8a8c11b97f3593bdea
#
_cell.length_a   1.000
_cell.length_b   1.000
_cell.length_c   1.000
_cell.angle_alpha   90.00
_cell.angle_beta   90.00
_cell.angle_gamma   90.00
#
_symmetry.space_group_name_H-M   'P 1'
#
loop_
_entity.id
_entity.type
_entity.pdbx_description
1 polymer ?
#
loop_
_entity_poly.entity_id
_entity_poly.type
_entity_poly.pdbx_seq_one_letter_code
_entity_poly.pdbx_strand_id
1 'polypeptide(L)'
;MSGPASRARRGSASAGRRAVAPSGGAMTPAQRRALAAITAELSRLIRYDDESIVNEVWLRRRYDSGHFATLGDARRATVITAWHEAGHAVAALTVGARFRSACIHAGRDTEGRVHGVQAAGDLAFVVDAAGQIAEQLRTWALLDDDALREWLPTWREDGGDAKRFRASIRPRFGTDEPAAWRYSEGLLTPQRLKIRQVARALLVHPRHIPQAVVAALAANT
;
A
#
# COMPACT_ATOMS: atom_id res chain seq x y z
N MET A 1 26.63 39.77 44.65
CA MET A 1 26.91 38.39 44.19
C MET A 1 26.11 38.13 42.95
N SER A 2 26.78 38.18 41.79
CA SER A 2 26.21 38.20 40.46
C SER A 2 26.16 36.80 39.90
N GLY A 3 24.96 36.27 39.52
CA GLY A 3 24.80 34.96 38.87
C GLY A 3 24.86 35.10 37.34
N PRO A 4 25.39 34.11 36.60
CA PRO A 4 25.56 34.23 35.16
C PRO A 4 24.31 33.83 34.36
N ALA A 5 24.04 34.66 33.35
CA ALA A 5 22.98 34.46 32.37
C ALA A 5 23.27 33.27 31.45
N SER A 6 22.36 32.31 31.41
CA SER A 6 22.34 31.18 30.48
C SER A 6 21.87 31.63 29.10
N ARG A 7 22.79 31.65 28.11
CA ARG A 7 22.50 31.87 26.70
C ARG A 7 21.87 30.61 26.08
N ALA A 8 20.58 30.67 25.80
CA ALA A 8 19.90 29.68 24.97
C ALA A 8 20.38 29.79 23.50
N ARG A 9 21.10 28.79 23.01
CA ARG A 9 21.43 28.64 21.58
C ARG A 9 20.20 28.12 20.85
N ARG A 10 19.58 28.99 20.05
CA ARG A 10 18.58 28.58 19.03
C ARG A 10 19.36 27.99 17.85
N GLY A 11 19.37 26.67 17.74
CA GLY A 11 19.84 25.96 16.58
C GLY A 11 18.66 25.71 15.62
N SER A 12 18.46 26.60 14.65
CA SER A 12 17.54 26.35 13.53
C SER A 12 18.23 25.44 12.52
N ALA A 13 18.03 24.14 12.64
CA ALA A 13 18.40 23.19 11.59
C ALA A 13 17.22 23.07 10.60
N SER A 14 17.21 23.95 9.61
CA SER A 14 16.42 23.78 8.40
C SER A 14 17.06 22.65 7.58
N ALA A 15 16.68 21.42 7.85
CA ALA A 15 17.01 20.29 7.01
C ALA A 15 16.15 20.36 5.74
N GLY A 16 16.68 20.98 4.69
CA GLY A 16 16.10 20.95 3.36
C GLY A 16 15.89 19.51 2.90
N ARG A 17 14.66 19.04 2.91
CA ARG A 17 14.25 17.77 2.30
C ARG A 17 14.54 17.86 0.80
N ARG A 18 15.66 17.36 0.34
CA ARG A 18 15.83 16.99 -1.07
C ARG A 18 14.83 15.86 -1.33
N ALA A 19 13.75 16.18 -2.02
CA ALA A 19 12.91 15.17 -2.65
C ALA A 19 13.84 14.33 -3.55
N VAL A 20 14.06 13.09 -3.18
CA VAL A 20 14.73 12.12 -4.05
C VAL A 20 13.77 11.89 -5.21
N ALA A 21 14.08 12.51 -6.34
CA ALA A 21 13.35 12.25 -7.57
C ALA A 21 13.36 10.73 -7.81
N PRO A 22 12.21 10.11 -8.11
CA PRO A 22 12.21 8.70 -8.46
C PRO A 22 13.17 8.52 -9.62
N SER A 23 14.09 7.57 -9.51
CA SER A 23 15.02 7.20 -10.57
C SER A 23 14.20 6.55 -11.69
N GLY A 24 13.51 7.40 -12.45
CA GLY A 24 12.65 7.04 -13.56
C GLY A 24 13.50 6.62 -14.76
N GLY A 25 14.08 5.42 -14.69
CA GLY A 25 14.53 4.76 -15.89
C GLY A 25 13.36 4.63 -16.86
N ALA A 26 13.58 4.94 -18.14
CA ALA A 26 12.54 4.81 -19.16
C ALA A 26 11.98 3.38 -19.15
N MET A 27 10.65 3.26 -19.18
CA MET A 27 9.99 1.96 -19.25
C MET A 27 10.47 1.15 -20.45
N THR A 28 10.73 -0.14 -20.25
CA THR A 28 11.04 -1.07 -21.33
C THR A 28 9.85 -1.23 -22.29
N PRO A 29 10.07 -1.70 -23.52
CA PRO A 29 8.95 -2.00 -24.43
C PRO A 29 7.94 -2.98 -23.84
N ALA A 30 8.38 -3.97 -23.07
CA ALA A 30 7.50 -4.93 -22.40
C ALA A 30 6.64 -4.24 -21.33
N GLN A 31 7.21 -3.34 -20.54
CA GLN A 31 6.47 -2.58 -19.52
C GLN A 31 5.44 -1.63 -20.16
N ARG A 32 5.79 -0.97 -21.26
CA ARG A 32 4.82 -0.14 -22.02
C ARG A 32 3.66 -0.96 -22.56
N ARG A 33 3.92 -2.15 -23.11
CA ARG A 33 2.85 -3.06 -23.56
C ARG A 33 1.96 -3.51 -22.39
N ALA A 34 2.53 -3.86 -21.25
CA ALA A 34 1.77 -4.23 -20.06
C ALA A 34 0.90 -3.06 -19.57
N LEU A 35 1.43 -1.85 -19.50
CA LEU A 35 0.67 -0.66 -19.13
C LEU A 35 -0.50 -0.42 -20.08
N ALA A 36 -0.26 -0.47 -21.40
CA ALA A 36 -1.31 -0.27 -22.39
C ALA A 36 -2.43 -1.33 -22.28
N ALA A 37 -2.07 -2.60 -22.09
CA ALA A 37 -3.04 -3.69 -21.91
C ALA A 37 -3.88 -3.52 -20.64
N ILE A 38 -3.24 -3.18 -19.52
CA ILE A 38 -3.92 -2.92 -18.25
C ILE A 38 -4.86 -1.71 -18.39
N THR A 39 -4.39 -0.61 -18.97
CA THR A 39 -5.19 0.61 -19.16
C THR A 39 -6.41 0.35 -20.06
N ALA A 40 -6.24 -0.38 -21.15
CA ALA A 40 -7.35 -0.76 -22.04
C ALA A 40 -8.41 -1.59 -21.30
N GLU A 41 -7.98 -2.58 -20.51
CA GLU A 41 -8.90 -3.41 -19.73
C GLU A 41 -9.60 -2.62 -18.63
N LEU A 42 -8.87 -1.74 -17.92
CA LEU A 42 -9.49 -0.85 -16.93
C LEU A 42 -10.51 0.10 -17.55
N SER A 43 -10.23 0.62 -18.74
CA SER A 43 -11.18 1.48 -19.47
C SER A 43 -12.46 0.71 -19.85
N ARG A 44 -12.34 -0.55 -20.25
CA ARG A 44 -13.49 -1.43 -20.54
C ARG A 44 -14.32 -1.68 -19.29
N LEU A 45 -13.67 -1.77 -18.12
CA LEU A 45 -14.31 -2.12 -16.86
C LEU A 45 -14.61 -0.90 -15.96
N ILE A 46 -14.53 0.32 -16.51
CA ILE A 46 -14.66 1.56 -15.72
C ILE A 46 -16.00 1.67 -14.98
N ARG A 47 -17.05 1.07 -15.51
CA ARG A 47 -18.42 1.11 -14.94
C ARG A 47 -18.66 0.03 -13.89
N TYR A 48 -17.73 -0.90 -13.73
CA TYR A 48 -17.87 -2.00 -12.79
C TYR A 48 -17.29 -1.59 -11.44
N ASP A 49 -17.90 -2.04 -10.35
CA ASP A 49 -17.27 -2.02 -9.05
C ASP A 49 -16.17 -3.09 -8.95
N ASP A 50 -15.39 -3.06 -7.89
CA ASP A 50 -14.22 -3.93 -7.76
C ASP A 50 -14.61 -5.42 -7.66
N GLU A 51 -15.75 -5.74 -7.04
CA GLU A 51 -16.27 -7.12 -6.96
C GLU A 51 -16.77 -7.63 -8.32
N SER A 52 -17.43 -6.77 -9.09
CA SER A 52 -17.86 -7.09 -10.45
C SER A 52 -16.69 -7.27 -11.41
N ILE A 53 -15.55 -6.54 -11.20
CA ILE A 53 -14.31 -6.77 -11.95
C ILE A 53 -13.79 -8.19 -11.69
N VAL A 54 -13.81 -8.65 -10.45
CA VAL A 54 -13.39 -10.02 -10.12
C VAL A 54 -14.27 -11.03 -10.85
N ASN A 55 -15.58 -10.84 -10.86
CA ASN A 55 -16.49 -11.70 -11.62
C ASN A 55 -16.13 -11.76 -13.10
N GLU A 56 -15.98 -10.60 -13.73
CA GLU A 56 -15.76 -10.53 -15.17
C GLU A 56 -14.40 -11.11 -15.58
N VAL A 57 -13.35 -10.87 -14.80
CA VAL A 57 -12.00 -11.30 -15.16
C VAL A 57 -11.71 -12.71 -14.68
N TRP A 58 -12.20 -13.09 -13.52
CA TRP A 58 -11.77 -14.31 -12.84
C TRP A 58 -12.70 -15.50 -13.08
N LEU A 59 -14.00 -15.29 -13.27
CA LEU A 59 -14.90 -16.37 -13.67
C LEU A 59 -14.52 -16.97 -15.02
N ARG A 60 -13.87 -16.20 -15.88
CA ARG A 60 -13.33 -16.71 -17.16
C ARG A 60 -12.08 -17.58 -16.96
N ARG A 61 -11.41 -17.50 -15.83
CA ARG A 61 -10.19 -18.24 -15.49
C ARG A 61 -10.51 -19.26 -14.40
N ARG A 62 -11.18 -20.34 -14.70
CA ARG A 62 -11.51 -21.45 -13.79
C ARG A 62 -10.97 -21.27 -12.36
N TYR A 63 -11.81 -20.78 -11.47
CA TYR A 63 -11.54 -20.70 -10.06
C TYR A 63 -11.55 -22.12 -9.46
N ASP A 64 -10.48 -22.52 -8.82
CA ASP A 64 -10.50 -23.64 -7.91
C ASP A 64 -11.09 -23.16 -6.57
N SER A 65 -12.43 -23.25 -6.48
CA SER A 65 -13.22 -22.73 -5.36
C SER A 65 -13.14 -23.58 -4.09
N GLY A 66 -12.27 -24.61 -4.05
CA GLY A 66 -12.26 -25.62 -3.00
C GLY A 66 -11.93 -25.11 -1.59
N HIS A 67 -11.55 -23.84 -1.42
CA HIS A 67 -11.14 -23.27 -0.13
C HIS A 67 -12.08 -22.20 0.43
N PHE A 68 -13.00 -21.69 -0.38
CA PHE A 68 -13.94 -20.69 0.07
C PHE A 68 -15.33 -21.30 0.21
N ALA A 69 -15.99 -21.03 1.33
CA ALA A 69 -17.33 -21.52 1.60
C ALA A 69 -18.33 -21.07 0.53
N THR A 70 -18.07 -19.91 -0.10
CA THR A 70 -18.88 -19.39 -1.19
C THR A 70 -18.02 -18.65 -2.22
N LEU A 71 -18.51 -18.54 -3.47
CA LEU A 71 -17.92 -17.70 -4.51
C LEU A 71 -17.84 -16.21 -4.08
N GLY A 72 -18.78 -15.77 -3.24
CA GLY A 72 -18.81 -14.42 -2.67
C GLY A 72 -17.62 -14.15 -1.76
N ASP A 73 -17.25 -15.11 -0.89
CA ASP A 73 -16.11 -14.99 0.01
C ASP A 73 -14.79 -14.93 -0.76
N ALA A 74 -14.63 -15.78 -1.76
CA ALA A 74 -13.46 -15.76 -2.65
C ALA A 74 -13.27 -14.41 -3.35
N ARG A 75 -14.37 -13.81 -3.84
CA ARG A 75 -14.35 -12.47 -4.45
C ARG A 75 -13.92 -11.40 -3.48
N ARG A 76 -14.55 -11.40 -2.30
CA ARG A 76 -14.25 -10.41 -1.26
C ARG A 76 -12.80 -10.50 -0.82
N ALA A 77 -12.29 -11.71 -0.57
CA ALA A 77 -10.89 -11.94 -0.22
C ALA A 77 -9.93 -11.41 -1.30
N THR A 78 -10.24 -11.67 -2.58
CA THR A 78 -9.43 -11.19 -3.69
C THR A 78 -9.39 -9.67 -3.79
N VAL A 79 -10.54 -9.00 -3.62
CA VAL A 79 -10.61 -7.53 -3.61
C VAL A 79 -9.84 -6.95 -2.45
N ILE A 80 -9.99 -7.52 -1.24
CA ILE A 80 -9.26 -7.10 -0.05
C ILE A 80 -7.75 -7.21 -0.28
N THR A 81 -7.28 -8.37 -0.74
CA THR A 81 -5.86 -8.59 -1.06
C THR A 81 -5.34 -7.60 -2.10
N ALA A 82 -6.12 -7.32 -3.15
CA ALA A 82 -5.71 -6.35 -4.16
C ALA A 82 -5.53 -4.95 -3.59
N TRP A 83 -6.42 -4.51 -2.70
CA TRP A 83 -6.29 -3.23 -2.00
C TRP A 83 -5.12 -3.22 -1.03
N HIS A 84 -4.90 -4.30 -0.29
CA HIS A 84 -3.76 -4.48 0.62
C HIS A 84 -2.44 -4.29 -0.12
N GLU A 85 -2.21 -5.05 -1.18
CA GLU A 85 -0.96 -4.98 -1.95
C GLU A 85 -0.81 -3.64 -2.70
N ALA A 86 -1.91 -3.06 -3.17
CA ALA A 86 -1.90 -1.71 -3.74
C ALA A 86 -1.49 -0.66 -2.70
N GLY A 87 -1.94 -0.83 -1.45
CA GLY A 87 -1.53 0.00 -0.32
C GLY A 87 -0.02 0.00 -0.15
N HIS A 88 0.60 -1.17 -0.03
CA HIS A 88 2.06 -1.31 0.08
C HIS A 88 2.80 -0.69 -1.11
N ALA A 89 2.32 -0.94 -2.34
CA ALA A 89 2.97 -0.44 -3.55
C ALA A 89 2.90 1.09 -3.66
N VAL A 90 1.73 1.70 -3.38
CA VAL A 90 1.56 3.16 -3.41
C VAL A 90 2.28 3.82 -2.25
N ALA A 91 2.27 3.23 -1.06
CA ALA A 91 3.05 3.71 0.08
C ALA A 91 4.55 3.74 -0.24
N ALA A 92 5.08 2.66 -0.83
CA ALA A 92 6.47 2.60 -1.26
C ALA A 92 6.82 3.75 -2.22
N LEU A 93 5.97 4.03 -3.22
CA LEU A 93 6.16 5.17 -4.12
C LEU A 93 6.10 6.51 -3.38
N THR A 94 5.16 6.64 -2.43
CA THR A 94 4.95 7.89 -1.67
C THR A 94 6.15 8.23 -0.79
N VAL A 95 6.80 7.23 -0.19
CA VAL A 95 7.99 7.44 0.65
C VAL A 95 9.31 7.36 -0.13
N GLY A 96 9.25 7.21 -1.46
CA GLY A 96 10.45 7.10 -2.31
C GLY A 96 11.19 5.76 -2.20
N ALA A 97 10.52 4.73 -1.66
CA ALA A 97 11.07 3.38 -1.61
C ALA A 97 11.04 2.72 -2.99
N ARG A 98 11.93 1.73 -3.19
CA ARG A 98 11.97 0.92 -4.41
C ARG A 98 11.35 -0.45 -4.14
N PHE A 99 10.74 -1.00 -5.17
CA PHE A 99 10.28 -2.39 -5.17
C PHE A 99 10.39 -2.96 -6.59
N ARG A 100 10.34 -4.27 -6.72
CA ARG A 100 10.45 -4.92 -8.03
C ARG A 100 9.12 -4.97 -8.75
N SER A 101 8.11 -5.49 -8.07
CA SER A 101 6.76 -5.69 -8.63
C SER A 101 5.74 -5.89 -7.52
N ALA A 102 4.46 -5.68 -7.86
CA ALA A 102 3.32 -6.07 -7.06
C ALA A 102 2.54 -7.19 -7.79
N CYS A 103 1.96 -8.12 -7.05
CA CYS A 103 1.10 -9.17 -7.58
C CYS A 103 0.08 -9.63 -6.54
N ILE A 104 -0.99 -10.26 -7.02
CA ILE A 104 -1.88 -11.06 -6.19
C ILE A 104 -1.95 -12.46 -6.77
N HIS A 105 -2.03 -13.46 -5.92
CA HIS A 105 -2.20 -14.85 -6.32
C HIS A 105 -3.61 -15.28 -5.95
N ALA A 106 -4.41 -15.59 -6.97
CA ALA A 106 -5.66 -16.27 -6.76
C ALA A 106 -5.38 -17.76 -6.67
N GLY A 107 -5.48 -18.31 -5.52
CA GLY A 107 -5.25 -19.70 -5.24
C GLY A 107 -6.02 -20.11 -4.01
N ARG A 108 -5.63 -21.26 -3.45
CA ARG A 108 -6.22 -21.79 -2.21
C ARG A 108 -6.17 -20.79 -1.07
N ASP A 109 -5.09 -20.00 -1.01
CA ASP A 109 -4.98 -18.85 -0.12
C ASP A 109 -4.80 -17.62 -1.02
N THR A 110 -5.75 -16.68 -0.99
CA THR A 110 -5.61 -15.44 -1.77
C THR A 110 -4.48 -14.64 -1.14
N GLU A 111 -3.28 -14.85 -1.63
CA GLU A 111 -2.09 -14.16 -1.19
C GLU A 111 -1.72 -13.07 -2.18
N GLY A 112 -1.20 -11.99 -1.66
CA GLY A 112 -0.58 -10.94 -2.44
C GLY A 112 0.84 -10.71 -1.98
N ARG A 113 1.60 -9.95 -2.78
CA ARG A 113 2.94 -9.52 -2.38
C ARG A 113 3.45 -8.34 -3.18
N VAL A 114 4.03 -7.38 -2.49
CA VAL A 114 4.96 -6.42 -3.09
C VAL A 114 6.38 -6.95 -2.90
N HIS A 115 7.03 -7.29 -4.02
CA HIS A 115 8.34 -7.95 -4.02
C HIS A 115 9.51 -6.99 -3.97
N GLY A 116 10.47 -7.28 -3.10
CA GLY A 116 11.77 -6.61 -3.08
C GLY A 116 11.68 -5.15 -2.67
N VAL A 117 10.80 -4.85 -1.71
CA VAL A 117 10.70 -3.51 -1.13
C VAL A 117 12.03 -3.18 -0.44
N GLN A 118 12.62 -2.09 -0.87
CA GLN A 118 13.78 -1.46 -0.23
C GLN A 118 13.28 -0.14 0.35
N ALA A 119 12.84 -0.19 1.59
CA ALA A 119 12.24 0.96 2.24
C ALA A 119 13.23 2.10 2.41
N ALA A 120 12.74 3.32 2.32
CA ALA A 120 13.52 4.54 2.50
C ALA A 120 13.68 4.82 4.01
N GLY A 121 14.70 4.22 4.64
CA GLY A 121 15.16 4.58 5.98
C GLY A 121 14.06 4.59 7.04
N ASP A 122 13.89 5.71 7.71
CA ASP A 122 12.96 5.94 8.83
C ASP A 122 11.47 5.99 8.48
N LEU A 123 11.10 5.83 7.21
CA LEU A 123 9.70 5.76 6.74
C LEU A 123 9.25 4.34 6.36
N ALA A 124 10.02 3.31 6.67
CA ALA A 124 9.66 1.92 6.39
C ALA A 124 8.31 1.53 7.00
N PHE A 125 8.00 2.02 8.20
CA PHE A 125 6.75 1.75 8.89
C PHE A 125 5.50 2.20 8.10
N VAL A 126 5.61 3.23 7.27
CA VAL A 126 4.50 3.67 6.41
C VAL A 126 4.14 2.58 5.41
N VAL A 127 5.15 1.91 4.84
CA VAL A 127 4.94 0.80 3.91
C VAL A 127 4.38 -0.40 4.67
N ASP A 128 4.88 -0.70 5.87
CA ASP A 128 4.44 -1.85 6.66
C ASP A 128 2.97 -1.72 7.11
N ALA A 129 2.49 -0.50 7.44
CA ALA A 129 1.09 -0.25 7.83
C ALA A 129 0.13 -0.18 6.62
N ALA A 130 0.67 0.04 5.41
CA ALA A 130 -0.11 0.50 4.28
C ALA A 130 -1.18 -0.48 3.78
N GLY A 131 -0.92 -1.79 3.90
CA GLY A 131 -1.88 -2.81 3.51
C GLY A 131 -3.19 -2.67 4.30
N GLN A 132 -3.10 -2.64 5.62
CA GLN A 132 -4.26 -2.51 6.50
C GLN A 132 -4.95 -1.15 6.38
N ILE A 133 -4.19 -0.07 6.24
CA ILE A 133 -4.75 1.26 5.99
C ILE A 133 -5.53 1.28 4.66
N ALA A 134 -5.00 0.64 3.62
CA ALA A 134 -5.68 0.57 2.33
C ALA A 134 -6.99 -0.21 2.40
N GLU A 135 -7.05 -1.29 3.18
CA GLU A 135 -8.28 -2.03 3.42
C GLU A 135 -9.35 -1.15 4.11
N GLN A 136 -8.97 -0.36 5.10
CA GLN A 136 -9.85 0.60 5.75
C GLN A 136 -10.30 1.71 4.79
N LEU A 137 -9.37 2.26 3.98
CA LEU A 137 -9.67 3.28 2.97
C LEU A 137 -10.61 2.77 1.87
N ARG A 138 -10.64 1.49 1.58
CA ARG A 138 -11.57 0.88 0.63
C ARG A 138 -13.01 1.19 1.00
N THR A 139 -13.36 1.02 2.26
CA THR A 139 -14.71 1.18 2.80
C THR A 139 -14.93 2.51 3.52
N TRP A 140 -13.91 3.38 3.62
CA TRP A 140 -13.90 4.56 4.47
C TRP A 140 -14.14 4.26 5.95
N ALA A 141 -13.83 3.06 6.39
CA ALA A 141 -13.96 2.63 7.78
C ALA A 141 -12.64 2.87 8.54
N LEU A 142 -12.18 4.12 8.56
CA LEU A 142 -11.03 4.52 9.36
C LEU A 142 -11.39 4.45 10.84
N LEU A 143 -10.49 3.91 11.63
CA LEU A 143 -10.69 3.79 13.08
C LEU A 143 -10.50 5.17 13.73
N ASP A 144 -11.33 5.52 14.69
CA ASP A 144 -11.04 6.63 15.61
C ASP A 144 -9.91 6.26 16.58
N ASP A 145 -9.51 7.18 17.46
CA ASP A 145 -8.35 6.95 18.33
C ASP A 145 -8.56 5.85 19.35
N ASP A 146 -9.76 5.69 19.85
CA ASP A 146 -10.08 4.68 20.87
C ASP A 146 -10.16 3.29 20.20
N ALA A 147 -10.88 3.17 19.11
CA ALA A 147 -10.94 1.94 18.32
C ALA A 147 -9.53 1.53 17.81
N LEU A 148 -8.68 2.50 17.44
CA LEU A 148 -7.32 2.21 17.01
C LEU A 148 -6.47 1.64 18.15
N ARG A 149 -6.55 2.21 19.35
CA ARG A 149 -5.81 1.70 20.52
C ARG A 149 -6.27 0.31 20.93
N GLU A 150 -7.56 0.01 20.79
CA GLU A 150 -8.12 -1.32 21.06
C GLU A 150 -7.70 -2.34 19.99
N TRP A 151 -7.69 -1.93 18.72
CA TRP A 151 -7.42 -2.81 17.61
C TRP A 151 -5.91 -3.11 17.41
N LEU A 152 -5.00 -2.15 17.56
CA LEU A 152 -3.57 -2.33 17.30
C LEU A 152 -2.94 -3.53 18.04
N PRO A 153 -3.30 -3.85 19.31
CA PRO A 153 -2.83 -5.07 19.96
C PRO A 153 -3.24 -6.35 19.26
N THR A 154 -4.45 -6.39 18.67
CA THR A 154 -4.97 -7.59 17.99
C THR A 154 -4.29 -7.83 16.64
N TRP A 155 -3.86 -6.76 15.96
CA TRP A 155 -3.12 -6.86 14.71
C TRP A 155 -1.77 -7.61 14.86
N ARG A 156 -1.33 -7.90 16.08
CA ARG A 156 -0.11 -8.68 16.36
C ARG A 156 -0.18 -10.11 15.84
N GLU A 157 -1.35 -10.67 15.77
CA GLU A 157 -1.56 -12.09 15.49
C GLU A 157 -1.57 -12.39 13.98
N ASP A 158 -1.80 -11.36 13.13
CA ASP A 158 -2.14 -11.56 11.72
C ASP A 158 -0.97 -11.53 10.72
N GLY A 159 0.29 -11.43 11.16
CA GLY A 159 1.36 -11.64 10.19
C GLY A 159 2.58 -10.71 10.21
N GLY A 160 3.36 -10.82 9.14
CA GLY A 160 4.68 -10.20 9.00
C GLY A 160 4.66 -8.68 9.02
N ASP A 161 3.57 -8.02 8.56
CA ASP A 161 3.48 -6.56 8.47
C ASP A 161 3.44 -5.90 9.84
N ALA A 162 2.63 -6.41 10.76
CA ALA A 162 2.56 -5.92 12.13
C ALA A 162 3.92 -6.00 12.84
N LYS A 163 4.64 -7.12 12.66
CA LYS A 163 5.99 -7.29 13.22
C LYS A 163 6.98 -6.29 12.62
N ARG A 164 6.95 -6.09 11.30
CA ARG A 164 7.82 -5.12 10.63
C ARG A 164 7.51 -3.69 11.05
N PHE A 165 6.22 -3.32 11.09
CA PHE A 165 5.77 -2.01 11.55
C PHE A 165 6.33 -1.67 12.92
N ARG A 166 6.20 -2.55 13.92
CA ARG A 166 6.73 -2.31 15.27
C ARG A 166 8.24 -2.20 15.32
N ALA A 167 8.95 -2.93 14.48
CA ALA A 167 10.39 -2.80 14.38
C ALA A 167 10.80 -1.46 13.74
N SER A 168 10.07 -1.02 12.72
CA SER A 168 10.41 0.15 11.90
C SER A 168 9.96 1.49 12.50
N ILE A 169 8.99 1.52 13.45
CA ILE A 169 8.59 2.76 14.14
C ILE A 169 9.61 3.25 15.18
N ARG A 170 10.41 2.35 15.75
CA ARG A 170 11.29 2.62 16.89
C ARG A 170 12.18 3.86 16.75
N PRO A 171 12.82 4.11 15.61
CA PRO A 171 13.70 5.28 15.47
C PRO A 171 12.98 6.62 15.58
N ARG A 172 11.69 6.69 15.26
CA ARG A 172 10.94 7.93 15.16
C ARG A 172 9.86 8.09 16.23
N PHE A 173 9.19 7.01 16.59
CA PHE A 173 8.03 6.99 17.49
C PHE A 173 8.27 6.15 18.76
N GLY A 174 9.42 5.49 18.88
CA GLY A 174 9.68 4.59 20.01
C GLY A 174 8.68 3.44 20.02
N THR A 175 7.76 3.44 21.00
CA THR A 175 6.68 2.44 21.14
C THR A 175 5.31 3.02 20.88
N ASP A 176 5.19 4.27 20.39
CA ASP A 176 3.91 4.93 20.14
C ASP A 176 3.33 4.47 18.79
N GLU A 177 2.76 3.26 18.81
CA GLU A 177 2.12 2.65 17.63
C GLU A 177 0.96 3.51 17.08
N PRO A 178 0.06 4.08 17.92
CA PRO A 178 -1.01 4.95 17.43
C PRO A 178 -0.50 6.18 16.69
N ALA A 179 0.51 6.88 17.21
CA ALA A 179 1.05 8.06 16.52
C ALA A 179 1.70 7.70 15.18
N ALA A 180 2.43 6.58 15.11
CA ALA A 180 3.01 6.08 13.87
C ALA A 180 1.92 5.68 12.84
N TRP A 181 0.85 5.05 13.30
CA TRP A 181 -0.30 4.72 12.47
C TRP A 181 -0.96 5.96 11.88
N ARG A 182 -1.30 6.95 12.73
CA ARG A 182 -1.91 8.22 12.28
C ARG A 182 -1.03 8.97 11.28
N TYR A 183 0.27 8.96 11.49
CA TYR A 183 1.21 9.53 10.52
C TYR A 183 1.10 8.82 9.16
N SER A 184 1.06 7.48 9.16
CA SER A 184 0.95 6.68 7.95
C SER A 184 -0.41 6.89 7.25
N GLU A 185 -1.49 6.90 8.02
CA GLU A 185 -2.86 7.17 7.54
C GLU A 185 -2.95 8.56 6.89
N GLY A 186 -2.37 9.59 7.54
CA GLY A 186 -2.34 10.94 7.00
C GLY A 186 -1.60 11.06 5.66
N LEU A 187 -0.57 10.23 5.43
CA LEU A 187 0.12 10.16 4.15
C LEU A 187 -0.66 9.40 3.07
N LEU A 188 -1.42 8.38 3.46
CA LEU A 188 -2.07 7.46 2.52
C LEU A 188 -3.50 7.86 2.16
N THR A 189 -4.22 8.53 3.05
CA THR A 189 -5.59 8.99 2.78
C THR A 189 -5.70 9.82 1.49
N PRO A 190 -4.81 10.80 1.21
CA PRO A 190 -4.82 11.52 -0.06
C PRO A 190 -4.49 10.65 -1.28
N GLN A 191 -3.89 9.47 -1.07
CA GLN A 191 -3.50 8.55 -2.14
C GLN A 191 -4.58 7.52 -2.48
N ARG A 192 -5.75 7.57 -1.83
CA ARG A 192 -6.81 6.56 -1.98
C ARG A 192 -7.18 6.26 -3.44
N LEU A 193 -7.29 7.29 -4.29
CA LEU A 193 -7.60 7.07 -5.71
C LEU A 193 -6.49 6.31 -6.43
N LYS A 194 -5.23 6.60 -6.12
CA LYS A 194 -4.07 5.87 -6.66
C LYS A 194 -4.06 4.42 -6.17
N ILE A 195 -4.32 4.21 -4.88
CA ILE A 195 -4.46 2.86 -4.31
C ILE A 195 -5.55 2.09 -5.05
N ARG A 196 -6.74 2.68 -5.22
CA ARG A 196 -7.84 2.06 -5.98
C ARG A 196 -7.43 1.70 -7.41
N GLN A 197 -6.76 2.62 -8.12
CA GLN A 197 -6.33 2.39 -9.50
C GLN A 197 -5.35 1.21 -9.59
N VAL A 198 -4.39 1.14 -8.67
CA VAL A 198 -3.43 0.03 -8.61
C VAL A 198 -4.11 -1.27 -8.19
N ALA A 199 -5.03 -1.23 -7.22
CA ALA A 199 -5.82 -2.41 -6.82
C ALA A 199 -6.61 -2.98 -8.01
N ARG A 200 -7.30 -2.13 -8.77
CA ARG A 200 -8.01 -2.55 -9.98
C ARG A 200 -7.07 -3.12 -11.05
N ALA A 201 -5.87 -2.55 -11.19
CA ALA A 201 -4.86 -3.11 -12.08
C ALA A 201 -4.41 -4.52 -11.65
N LEU A 202 -4.26 -4.76 -10.35
CA LEU A 202 -3.97 -6.09 -9.80
C LEU A 202 -5.12 -7.07 -10.02
N LEU A 203 -6.38 -6.62 -9.97
CA LEU A 203 -7.54 -7.45 -10.25
C LEU A 203 -7.57 -7.89 -11.73
N VAL A 204 -7.28 -7.00 -12.68
CA VAL A 204 -7.29 -7.35 -14.11
C VAL A 204 -6.01 -8.03 -14.57
N HIS A 205 -4.88 -7.78 -13.90
CA HIS A 205 -3.57 -8.33 -14.21
C HIS A 205 -2.87 -8.83 -12.94
N PRO A 206 -3.28 -9.97 -12.38
CA PRO A 206 -2.86 -10.43 -11.06
C PRO A 206 -1.39 -10.86 -10.98
N ARG A 207 -0.73 -11.06 -12.12
CA ARG A 207 0.69 -11.40 -12.19
C ARG A 207 1.55 -10.17 -11.85
N HIS A 208 2.85 -10.37 -11.74
CA HIS A 208 3.82 -9.33 -11.40
C HIS A 208 3.67 -8.06 -12.25
N ILE A 209 3.18 -6.98 -11.64
CA ILE A 209 3.17 -5.64 -12.23
C ILE A 209 4.45 -4.93 -11.78
N PRO A 210 5.38 -4.58 -12.69
CA PRO A 210 6.63 -3.90 -12.33
C PRO A 210 6.39 -2.51 -11.73
N GLN A 211 7.29 -2.06 -10.84
CA GLN A 211 7.20 -0.74 -10.20
C GLN A 211 6.95 0.40 -11.20
N ALA A 212 7.64 0.42 -12.33
CA ALA A 212 7.48 1.48 -13.33
C ALA A 212 6.03 1.54 -13.89
N VAL A 213 5.38 0.39 -14.04
CA VAL A 213 3.97 0.31 -14.49
C VAL A 213 3.03 0.76 -13.36
N VAL A 214 3.29 0.34 -12.11
CA VAL A 214 2.53 0.81 -10.94
C VAL A 214 2.62 2.33 -10.80
N ALA A 215 3.83 2.89 -10.93
CA ALA A 215 4.05 4.34 -10.86
C ALA A 215 3.29 5.09 -11.97
N ALA A 216 3.29 4.58 -13.20
CA ALA A 216 2.55 5.18 -14.30
C ALA A 216 1.02 5.11 -14.09
N LEU A 217 0.51 3.99 -13.57
CA LEU A 217 -0.91 3.86 -13.22
C LEU A 217 -1.31 4.85 -12.12
N ALA A 218 -0.48 4.98 -11.08
CA ALA A 218 -0.73 5.91 -9.97
C ALA A 218 -0.62 7.39 -10.37
N ALA A 219 0.07 7.72 -11.44
CA ALA A 219 0.19 9.10 -11.95
C ALA A 219 -1.02 9.55 -12.80
N ASN A 220 -1.83 8.62 -13.27
CA ASN A 220 -2.98 8.88 -14.16
C ASN A 220 -4.32 8.98 -13.41
N THR A 221 -4.29 9.30 -12.10
CA THR A 221 -5.47 9.47 -11.24
C THR A 221 -5.73 10.94 -10.86
#